data_355d38dd6ef0d52af1a7b1d1e1053ee5
#
_entry.id   355d38dd6ef0d52af1a7b1d1e1053ee5
#
_cell.length_a   1.000
_cell.length_b   1.000
_cell.length_c   1.000
_cell.angle_alpha   90.00
_cell.angle_beta   90.00
_cell.angle_gamma   90.00
#
_symmetry.space_group_name_H-M   'P 1'
#
loop_
_entity.id
_entity.type
_entity.pdbx_description
1 polymer ?
#
loop_
_entity_poly.entity_id
_entity_poly.type
_entity_poly.pdbx_seq_one_letter_code
_entity_poly.pdbx_strand_id
1 'polypeptide(L)'
;MVGCGSDDHGAGGGSFVADIRPAIEAVEAELGEGQQYFEVTANELVTNLFVAVDDATAAVPYVYLDGELQPPAPKLTGASGFTFSADAVDFDEETVLEPVREELPDSTVEAFSIEAGAGGVVRYVVSTLSPEGGRLDVTVAADGTVLEVDPL
;
A
#
# COMPACT_ATOMS: atom_id res chain seq x y z
N MET A 1 -24.67 -35.12 -3.43
CA MET A 1 -24.09 -34.35 -4.52
C MET A 1 -23.17 -33.31 -3.93
N VAL A 2 -21.90 -33.58 -3.96
CA VAL A 2 -20.89 -32.68 -3.42
C VAL A 2 -20.41 -31.82 -4.58
N GLY A 3 -20.79 -30.54 -4.56
CA GLY A 3 -20.25 -29.55 -5.47
C GLY A 3 -18.84 -29.19 -5.02
N CYS A 4 -17.83 -29.62 -5.74
CA CYS A 4 -16.49 -29.08 -5.59
C CYS A 4 -16.51 -27.65 -6.11
N GLY A 5 -16.54 -26.68 -5.19
CA GLY A 5 -16.15 -25.33 -5.49
C GLY A 5 -14.65 -25.34 -5.76
N SER A 6 -14.27 -25.20 -7.00
CA SER A 6 -12.91 -24.87 -7.36
C SER A 6 -12.65 -23.45 -6.94
N ASP A 7 -11.96 -23.25 -5.83
CA ASP A 7 -11.37 -21.97 -5.51
C ASP A 7 -10.24 -21.75 -6.52
N ASP A 8 -10.61 -21.09 -7.60
CA ASP A 8 -9.70 -20.62 -8.61
C ASP A 8 -8.99 -19.40 -8.02
N HIS A 9 -7.95 -19.66 -7.22
CA HIS A 9 -6.99 -18.65 -6.86
C HIS A 9 -6.17 -18.35 -8.11
N GLY A 10 -6.80 -17.61 -9.02
CA GLY A 10 -6.09 -17.04 -10.15
C GLY A 10 -4.96 -16.19 -9.60
N ALA A 11 -3.75 -16.48 -10.07
CA ALA A 11 -2.56 -15.68 -9.85
C ALA A 11 -2.78 -14.27 -10.41
N GLY A 12 -3.44 -13.42 -9.65
CA GLY A 12 -3.63 -12.01 -9.92
C GLY A 12 -3.05 -11.24 -8.75
N GLY A 13 -1.77 -10.90 -8.80
CA GLY A 13 -1.16 -10.02 -7.82
C GLY A 13 -1.93 -8.71 -7.76
N GLY A 14 -2.67 -8.49 -6.69
CA GLY A 14 -3.50 -7.31 -6.50
C GLY A 14 -4.53 -7.45 -5.40
N SER A 15 -4.87 -8.66 -4.98
CA SER A 15 -5.86 -8.87 -3.91
C SER A 15 -5.47 -8.24 -2.57
N PHE A 16 -4.18 -8.14 -2.28
CA PHE A 16 -3.68 -7.50 -1.06
C PHE A 16 -3.88 -5.97 -1.05
N VAL A 17 -4.06 -5.35 -2.21
CA VAL A 17 -4.38 -3.91 -2.30
C VAL A 17 -5.73 -3.61 -1.65
N ALA A 18 -6.65 -4.56 -1.68
CA ALA A 18 -7.96 -4.45 -1.03
C ALA A 18 -7.88 -4.38 0.50
N ASP A 19 -6.77 -4.83 1.12
CA ASP A 19 -6.57 -4.79 2.57
C ASP A 19 -6.15 -3.40 3.08
N ILE A 20 -5.73 -2.51 2.21
CA ILE A 20 -5.22 -1.18 2.59
C ILE A 20 -6.27 -0.35 3.31
N ARG A 21 -7.48 -0.23 2.76
CA ARG A 21 -8.56 0.55 3.38
C ARG A 21 -8.98 -0.03 4.73
N PRO A 22 -9.26 -1.34 4.87
CA PRO A 22 -9.52 -1.96 6.16
C PRO A 22 -8.39 -1.78 7.17
N ALA A 23 -7.14 -1.82 6.73
CA ALA A 23 -5.97 -1.60 7.61
C ALA A 23 -5.95 -0.16 8.17
N ILE A 24 -6.17 0.84 7.33
CA ILE A 24 -6.26 2.25 7.74
C ILE A 24 -7.43 2.43 8.69
N GLU A 25 -8.60 1.90 8.37
CA GLU A 25 -9.79 1.94 9.22
C GLU A 25 -9.55 1.30 10.59
N ALA A 26 -8.81 0.21 10.65
CA ALA A 26 -8.45 -0.46 11.91
C ALA A 26 -7.55 0.42 12.78
N VAL A 27 -6.58 1.13 12.20
CA VAL A 27 -5.74 2.11 12.92
C VAL A 27 -6.58 3.29 13.42
N GLU A 28 -7.44 3.85 12.59
CA GLU A 28 -8.33 4.96 12.96
C GLU A 28 -9.32 4.54 14.07
N ALA A 29 -9.79 3.29 14.06
CA ALA A 29 -10.66 2.76 15.11
C ALA A 29 -9.92 2.60 16.45
N GLU A 30 -8.65 2.22 16.42
CA GLU A 30 -7.82 2.04 17.63
C GLU A 30 -7.32 3.37 18.20
N LEU A 31 -6.84 4.29 17.34
CA LEU A 31 -6.18 5.53 17.76
C LEU A 31 -7.09 6.76 17.70
N GLY A 32 -8.21 6.69 17.01
CA GLY A 32 -9.08 7.81 16.68
C GLY A 32 -8.85 8.32 15.26
N GLU A 33 -9.84 8.99 14.72
CA GLU A 33 -9.79 9.59 13.38
C GLU A 33 -8.73 10.70 13.29
N GLY A 34 -8.24 10.96 12.09
CA GLY A 34 -7.31 12.06 11.81
C GLY A 34 -5.85 11.70 12.01
N GLN A 35 -5.51 10.42 11.98
CA GLN A 35 -4.11 9.99 12.01
C GLN A 35 -3.38 10.45 10.74
N GLN A 36 -2.08 10.66 10.88
CA GLN A 36 -1.19 10.98 9.78
C GLN A 36 -0.26 9.78 9.53
N TYR A 37 0.00 9.49 8.28
CA TYR A 37 0.81 8.35 7.86
C TYR A 37 2.00 8.82 7.03
N PHE A 38 3.18 8.29 7.28
CA PHE A 38 4.31 8.44 6.38
C PHE A 38 4.16 7.56 5.16
N GLU A 39 3.73 6.31 5.40
CA GLU A 39 3.62 5.29 4.37
C GLU A 39 2.62 4.21 4.81
N VAL A 40 1.92 3.64 3.85
CA VAL A 40 1.17 2.39 3.99
C VAL A 40 1.56 1.47 2.84
N THR A 41 2.11 0.29 3.15
CA THR A 41 2.57 -0.68 2.16
C THR A 41 1.93 -2.03 2.37
N ALA A 42 1.29 -2.55 1.32
CA ALA A 42 0.68 -3.87 1.30
C ALA A 42 1.46 -4.83 0.39
N ASN A 43 1.57 -6.07 0.80
CA ASN A 43 2.04 -7.20 0.02
C ASN A 43 1.20 -8.45 0.33
N GLU A 44 1.52 -9.59 -0.27
CA GLU A 44 0.77 -10.84 -0.09
C GLU A 44 0.68 -11.32 1.37
N LEU A 45 1.56 -10.87 2.25
CA LEU A 45 1.66 -11.33 3.63
C LEU A 45 0.97 -10.37 4.60
N VAL A 46 1.21 -9.08 4.47
CA VAL A 46 0.79 -8.08 5.44
C VAL A 46 0.58 -6.71 4.82
N THR A 47 -0.14 -5.85 5.54
CA THR A 47 -0.13 -4.41 5.30
C THR A 47 0.58 -3.73 6.45
N ASN A 48 1.64 -2.99 6.14
CA ASN A 48 2.40 -2.19 7.09
C ASN A 48 1.91 -0.74 7.05
N LEU A 49 1.75 -0.13 8.22
CA LEU A 49 1.34 1.28 8.34
C LEU A 49 2.32 2.00 9.27
N PHE A 50 2.89 3.10 8.79
CA PHE A 50 3.79 3.94 9.58
C PHE A 50 3.04 5.20 10.01
N VAL A 51 2.51 5.18 11.23
CA VAL A 51 1.74 6.28 11.80
C VAL A 51 2.67 7.35 12.32
N ALA A 52 2.49 8.58 11.86
CA ALA A 52 3.28 9.72 12.31
C ALA A 52 2.82 10.17 13.71
N VAL A 53 3.78 10.35 14.59
CA VAL A 53 3.58 10.87 15.96
C VAL A 53 4.61 11.95 16.28
N ASP A 54 4.44 12.63 17.40
CA ASP A 54 5.35 13.68 17.86
C ASP A 54 5.61 14.75 16.78
N ASP A 55 4.53 15.30 16.21
CA ASP A 55 4.58 16.31 15.13
C ASP A 55 5.38 15.81 13.90
N ALA A 56 5.18 14.55 13.53
CA ALA A 56 5.86 13.87 12.41
C ALA A 56 7.39 13.80 12.54
N THR A 57 7.90 13.76 13.77
CA THR A 57 9.34 13.50 14.04
C THR A 57 9.62 12.06 14.45
N ALA A 58 8.56 11.27 14.63
CA ALA A 58 8.63 9.85 14.94
C ALA A 58 7.52 9.09 14.23
N ALA A 59 7.70 7.79 14.09
CA ALA A 59 6.72 6.88 13.51
C ALA A 59 6.46 5.69 14.43
N VAL A 60 5.21 5.26 14.52
CA VAL A 60 4.84 3.99 15.16
C VAL A 60 4.41 3.02 14.07
N PRO A 61 5.18 1.92 13.88
CA PRO A 61 4.81 0.88 12.93
C PRO A 61 3.66 0.01 13.44
N TYR A 62 2.67 -0.20 12.60
CA TYR A 62 1.59 -1.16 12.77
C TYR A 62 1.61 -2.18 11.64
N VAL A 63 1.15 -3.38 11.94
CA VAL A 63 0.95 -4.46 10.97
C VAL A 63 -0.52 -4.89 11.00
N TYR A 64 -1.13 -4.93 9.84
CA TYR A 64 -2.45 -5.52 9.64
C TYR A 64 -2.27 -6.87 8.94
N LEU A 65 -2.72 -7.92 9.59
CA LEU A 65 -2.52 -9.31 9.20
C LEU A 65 -3.80 -10.10 9.41
N ASP A 66 -4.23 -10.85 8.42
CA ASP A 66 -5.40 -11.74 8.48
C ASP A 66 -6.68 -11.03 8.99
N GLY A 67 -6.89 -9.78 8.57
CA GLY A 67 -8.05 -8.99 8.95
C GLY A 67 -7.97 -8.33 10.33
N GLU A 68 -6.82 -8.40 11.00
CA GLU A 68 -6.64 -7.87 12.35
C GLU A 68 -5.41 -6.95 12.45
N LEU A 69 -5.58 -5.84 13.18
CA LEU A 69 -4.46 -4.97 13.53
C LEU A 69 -3.65 -5.61 14.66
N GLN A 70 -2.37 -5.80 14.43
CA GLN A 70 -1.45 -6.35 15.42
C GLN A 70 -1.00 -5.26 16.41
N PRO A 71 -0.53 -5.63 17.62
CA PRO A 71 0.07 -4.68 18.56
C PRO A 71 1.19 -3.88 17.90
N PRO A 72 1.30 -2.56 18.20
CA PRO A 72 2.30 -1.71 17.55
C PRO A 72 3.73 -2.13 17.90
N ALA A 73 4.63 -1.94 16.94
CA ALA A 73 6.05 -2.03 17.18
C ALA A 73 6.57 -0.80 17.97
N PRO A 74 7.77 -0.89 18.56
CA PRO A 74 8.36 0.26 19.23
C PRO A 74 8.47 1.49 18.34
N LYS A 75 8.23 2.66 18.92
CA LYS A 75 8.33 3.95 18.25
C LYS A 75 9.73 4.15 17.65
N LEU A 76 9.76 4.55 16.38
CA LEU A 76 10.97 4.93 15.65
C LEU A 76 11.12 6.44 15.69
N THR A 77 12.23 6.94 16.24
CA THR A 77 12.54 8.37 16.31
C THR A 77 13.39 8.81 15.13
N GLY A 78 13.37 10.12 14.85
CA GLY A 78 14.13 10.69 13.73
C GLY A 78 13.45 10.53 12.38
N ALA A 79 12.15 10.27 12.37
CA ALA A 79 11.34 10.29 11.15
C ALA A 79 11.33 11.70 10.57
N SER A 80 11.30 11.80 9.26
CA SER A 80 11.17 13.04 8.52
C SER A 80 10.50 12.78 7.19
N GLY A 81 9.89 13.79 6.61
CA GLY A 81 9.21 13.69 5.34
C GLY A 81 7.77 14.16 5.41
N PHE A 82 7.08 13.99 4.29
CA PHE A 82 5.67 14.34 4.20
C PHE A 82 4.79 13.24 4.79
N THR A 83 3.60 13.64 5.21
CA THR A 83 2.57 12.73 5.71
C THR A 83 1.27 12.94 4.96
N PHE A 84 0.39 11.96 5.02
CA PHE A 84 -0.96 12.03 4.47
C PHE A 84 -1.98 11.56 5.50
N SER A 85 -3.22 12.02 5.37
CA SER A 85 -4.35 11.54 6.16
C SER A 85 -5.11 10.43 5.43
N ALA A 86 -5.92 9.68 6.16
CA ALA A 86 -6.80 8.67 5.58
C ALA A 86 -7.72 9.25 4.48
N ASP A 87 -8.20 10.48 4.67
CA ASP A 87 -9.07 11.17 3.71
C ASP A 87 -8.40 11.47 2.36
N ALA A 88 -7.07 11.54 2.33
CA ALA A 88 -6.31 11.76 1.11
C ALA A 88 -6.15 10.48 0.27
N VAL A 89 -6.44 9.32 0.85
CA VAL A 89 -6.37 8.02 0.18
C VAL A 89 -7.65 7.79 -0.61
N ASP A 90 -7.61 8.14 -1.88
CA ASP A 90 -8.74 7.97 -2.80
C ASP A 90 -8.23 7.42 -4.13
N PHE A 91 -8.36 6.12 -4.31
CA PHE A 91 -7.96 5.43 -5.53
C PHE A 91 -8.88 4.24 -5.81
N ASP A 92 -8.95 3.89 -7.06
CA ASP A 92 -9.53 2.66 -7.56
C ASP A 92 -8.42 1.69 -7.94
N GLU A 93 -8.45 0.47 -7.42
CA GLU A 93 -7.40 -0.54 -7.62
C GLU A 93 -7.15 -0.83 -9.11
N GLU A 94 -8.22 -1.02 -9.88
CA GLU A 94 -8.13 -1.31 -11.30
C GLU A 94 -7.48 -0.14 -12.06
N THR A 95 -7.90 1.08 -11.75
CA THR A 95 -7.39 2.30 -12.39
C THR A 95 -5.89 2.49 -12.18
N VAL A 96 -5.38 2.19 -11.00
CA VAL A 96 -3.94 2.37 -10.69
C VAL A 96 -3.08 1.19 -11.13
N LEU A 97 -3.63 -0.03 -11.20
CA LEU A 97 -2.88 -1.22 -11.60
C LEU A 97 -2.93 -1.50 -13.11
N GLU A 98 -4.00 -1.10 -13.81
CA GLU A 98 -4.17 -1.36 -15.25
C GLU A 98 -2.99 -0.86 -16.09
N PRO A 99 -2.53 0.40 -15.98
CA PRO A 99 -1.40 0.87 -16.78
C PRO A 99 -0.11 0.10 -16.50
N VAL A 100 0.11 -0.36 -15.28
CA VAL A 100 1.27 -1.19 -14.93
C VAL A 100 1.18 -2.56 -15.58
N ARG A 101 0.00 -3.18 -15.56
CA ARG A 101 -0.25 -4.49 -16.18
C ARG A 101 -0.16 -4.43 -17.71
N GLU A 102 -0.60 -3.33 -18.32
CA GLU A 102 -0.50 -3.13 -19.77
C GLU A 102 0.95 -2.96 -20.25
N GLU A 103 1.75 -2.19 -19.52
CA GLU A 103 3.14 -1.92 -19.87
C GLU A 103 4.07 -3.09 -19.49
N LEU A 104 3.74 -3.83 -18.44
CA LEU A 104 4.54 -4.92 -17.89
C LEU A 104 3.71 -6.22 -17.75
N PRO A 105 3.17 -6.75 -18.86
CA PRO A 105 2.18 -7.84 -18.80
C PRO A 105 2.71 -9.16 -18.20
N ASP A 106 4.02 -9.39 -18.28
CA ASP A 106 4.67 -10.60 -17.75
C ASP A 106 5.22 -10.42 -16.32
N SER A 107 5.10 -9.22 -15.75
CA SER A 107 5.57 -8.93 -14.40
C SER A 107 4.51 -9.23 -13.35
N THR A 108 4.97 -9.60 -12.16
CA THR A 108 4.11 -9.81 -10.98
C THR A 108 4.16 -8.58 -10.08
N VAL A 109 3.00 -8.10 -9.63
CA VAL A 109 2.93 -7.07 -8.60
C VAL A 109 3.28 -7.69 -7.26
N GLU A 110 4.36 -7.23 -6.63
CA GLU A 110 4.83 -7.74 -5.34
C GLU A 110 4.36 -6.90 -4.15
N ALA A 111 4.23 -5.59 -4.33
CA ALA A 111 3.80 -4.67 -3.30
C ALA A 111 3.09 -3.46 -3.89
N PHE A 112 2.28 -2.83 -3.05
CA PHE A 112 1.60 -1.58 -3.36
C PHE A 112 1.77 -0.64 -2.17
N SER A 113 2.36 0.53 -2.41
CA SER A 113 2.61 1.52 -1.37
C SER A 113 1.85 2.81 -1.62
N ILE A 114 1.43 3.43 -0.54
CA ILE A 114 0.88 4.78 -0.53
C ILE A 114 1.90 5.67 0.18
N GLU A 115 2.33 6.71 -0.50
CA GLU A 115 3.33 7.64 -0.01
C GLU A 115 2.83 9.08 -0.11
N ALA A 116 3.29 9.93 0.80
CA ALA A 116 3.00 11.35 0.76
C ALA A 116 4.05 12.12 -0.05
N GLY A 117 3.57 13.01 -0.89
CA GLY A 117 4.37 14.05 -1.50
C GLY A 117 4.18 15.41 -0.83
N ALA A 118 4.81 16.44 -1.37
CA ALA A 118 4.67 17.80 -0.89
C ALA A 118 3.20 18.25 -0.86
N GLY A 119 2.81 18.95 0.21
CA GLY A 119 1.44 19.45 0.37
C GLY A 119 0.39 18.40 0.69
N GLY A 120 0.79 17.21 1.16
CA GLY A 120 -0.13 16.11 1.49
C GLY A 120 -0.70 15.39 0.26
N VAL A 121 -0.14 15.62 -0.93
CA VAL A 121 -0.49 14.89 -2.15
C VAL A 121 -0.06 13.44 -2.01
N VAL A 122 -0.96 12.52 -2.34
CA VAL A 122 -0.71 11.08 -2.25
C VAL A 122 -0.24 10.54 -3.59
N ARG A 123 0.76 9.68 -3.56
CA ARG A 123 1.25 8.91 -4.70
C ARG A 123 1.12 7.42 -4.41
N TYR A 124 0.92 6.65 -5.45
CA TYR A 124 0.80 5.19 -5.37
C TYR A 124 1.99 4.56 -6.08
N VAL A 125 2.70 3.69 -5.38
CA VAL A 125 3.88 3.01 -5.92
C VAL A 125 3.57 1.53 -6.06
N VAL A 126 3.67 1.03 -7.28
CA VAL A 126 3.46 -0.38 -7.62
C VAL A 126 4.83 -1.02 -7.82
N SER A 127 5.22 -1.89 -6.91
CA SER A 127 6.46 -2.66 -7.03
C SER A 127 6.22 -3.94 -7.80
N THR A 128 7.00 -4.15 -8.86
CA THR A 128 6.85 -5.30 -9.75
C THR A 128 8.14 -6.13 -9.84
N LEU A 129 7.96 -7.42 -10.08
CA LEU A 129 9.03 -8.37 -10.35
C LEU A 129 8.87 -8.92 -11.77
N SER A 130 9.90 -8.77 -12.60
CA SER A 130 9.94 -9.36 -13.92
C SER A 130 10.26 -10.86 -13.87
N PRO A 131 9.91 -11.66 -14.89
CA PRO A 131 10.28 -13.08 -14.96
C PRO A 131 11.79 -13.33 -14.93
N GLU A 132 12.59 -12.34 -15.33
CA GLU A 132 14.05 -12.40 -15.33
C GLU A 132 14.68 -11.96 -13.98
N GLY A 133 13.86 -11.57 -13.01
CA GLY A 133 14.27 -11.18 -11.65
C GLY A 133 14.56 -9.70 -11.47
N GLY A 134 14.32 -8.86 -12.48
CA GLY A 134 14.39 -7.40 -12.35
C GLY A 134 13.20 -6.84 -11.59
N ARG A 135 13.44 -5.85 -10.73
CA ARG A 135 12.39 -5.14 -9.98
C ARG A 135 12.27 -3.72 -10.46
N LEU A 136 11.03 -3.23 -10.52
CA LEU A 136 10.70 -1.85 -10.86
C LEU A 136 9.67 -1.31 -9.87
N ASP A 137 9.87 -0.06 -9.46
CA ASP A 137 8.83 0.71 -8.79
C ASP A 137 8.19 1.66 -9.80
N VAL A 138 6.88 1.53 -9.97
CA VAL A 138 6.10 2.38 -10.86
C VAL A 138 5.22 3.31 -10.02
N THR A 139 5.52 4.59 -10.05
CA THR A 139 4.71 5.61 -9.36
C THR A 139 3.55 6.03 -10.25
N VAL A 140 2.35 5.91 -9.70
CA VAL A 140 1.09 6.16 -10.40
C VAL A 140 0.25 7.18 -9.64
N ALA A 141 -0.37 8.10 -10.36
CA ALA A 141 -1.39 8.99 -9.78
C ALA A 141 -2.74 8.26 -9.63
N ALA A 142 -3.65 8.82 -8.83
CA ALA A 142 -4.97 8.23 -8.59
C ALA A 142 -5.80 8.00 -9.86
N ASP A 143 -5.57 8.78 -10.92
CA ASP A 143 -6.24 8.66 -12.22
C ASP A 143 -5.60 7.61 -13.16
N GLY A 144 -4.54 6.91 -12.71
CA GLY A 144 -3.81 5.93 -13.49
C GLY A 144 -2.65 6.49 -14.30
N THR A 145 -2.35 7.79 -14.22
CA THR A 145 -1.20 8.37 -14.91
C THR A 145 0.10 7.86 -14.31
N VAL A 146 0.95 7.25 -15.11
CA VAL A 146 2.30 6.85 -14.70
C VAL A 146 3.17 8.10 -14.59
N LEU A 147 3.70 8.36 -13.40
CA LEU A 147 4.51 9.54 -13.09
C LEU A 147 6.00 9.27 -13.19
N GLU A 148 6.45 8.09 -12.75
CA GLU A 148 7.85 7.72 -12.67
C GLU A 148 8.01 6.20 -12.73
N VAL A 149 9.14 5.73 -13.23
CA VAL A 149 9.52 4.31 -13.24
C VAL A 149 10.97 4.22 -12.79
N ASP A 150 11.19 3.57 -11.65
CA ASP A 150 12.50 3.42 -11.04
C ASP A 150 12.95 1.95 -11.00
N PRO A 151 14.07 1.59 -11.59
CA PRO A 151 14.67 0.27 -11.41
C PRO A 151 15.30 0.14 -10.01
N LEU A 152 15.08 -1.03 -9.38
CA LEU A 152 15.62 -1.37 -8.06
C LEU A 152 16.86 -2.27 -8.14
#